data_cf3767fbd3c662a40c34553c8aafc40b
#
_entry.id   cf3767fbd3c662a40c34553c8aafc40b
#
_cell.length_a   1.000
_cell.length_b   1.000
_cell.length_c   1.000
_cell.angle_alpha   90.00
_cell.angle_beta   90.00
_cell.angle_gamma   90.00
#
_symmetry.space_group_name_H-M   'P 1'
#
loop_
_entity.id
_entity.type
_entity.pdbx_description
1 polymer ?
#
loop_
_entity_poly.entity_id
_entity_poly.type
_entity_poly.pdbx_seq_one_letter_code
_entity_poly.pdbx_strand_id
1 'polypeptide(L)'
;MSVQNDAVWRDSAAGLAARLARRDLSAREAVEAHLERIAEAEPAMSAFITVAAETALARADALDAASHPVGPLHGVPVAVKDLTDTAGIRTTYGSALYADHVPAVNDIAVARIEAAGGIVIGKTNTPEFGFGAVCQNRLAGPTRNPFDMPLPSGGSSGGAAVAVATGMAPLAHGTDFGGSVRVPASFCGVASIRPTPGRIPAPGRKLGWDTLATHGVLARDTADCALLLGAMAGADLGDPTSLLGDRDDGSESRLGATVDFGAARVSDAVRARFAEVVGRLEGVCGPIAHAHPDCGDAMATFRTLRAAQIRHAYGPLLAQHGERLTDTVRWNIQAGAGITADTYLDAQAARTALYRRFVALFQDIDVLAAPACGVLPWPNEDGEVTAIDGQPVETILDYLGVTAIVTLIGFPVLTLPVSNAQGLPFGIQLIARPGEERRLIRLGRVLERDAGFTHRWPTARG
;
A
#
# COMPACT_ATOMS: atom_id res chain seq x y z
N MET A 1 18.68 32.29 3.47
CA MET A 1 18.55 30.98 4.14
C MET A 1 17.61 29.99 3.40
N SER A 2 17.05 30.34 2.22
CA SER A 2 16.03 29.52 1.52
C SER A 2 16.56 28.48 0.52
N VAL A 3 17.81 28.53 0.10
CA VAL A 3 18.34 27.65 -0.98
C VAL A 3 18.74 26.25 -0.50
N GLN A 4 18.89 26.04 0.82
CA GLN A 4 19.29 24.75 1.39
C GLN A 4 18.10 23.84 1.72
N ASN A 5 16.90 24.37 1.95
CA ASN A 5 15.71 23.61 2.30
C ASN A 5 15.02 22.94 1.08
N ASP A 6 15.11 23.52 -0.11
CA ASP A 6 14.48 23.02 -1.33
C ASP A 6 14.97 21.62 -1.78
N ALA A 7 16.09 21.14 -1.23
CA ALA A 7 16.66 19.85 -1.60
C ALA A 7 16.32 18.71 -0.62
N VAL A 8 16.02 18.99 0.65
CA VAL A 8 15.87 17.97 1.72
C VAL A 8 14.72 17.00 1.44
N TRP A 9 13.56 17.49 1.04
CA TRP A 9 12.40 16.64 0.75
C TRP A 9 12.58 15.73 -0.49
N ARG A 10 13.64 15.98 -1.30
CA ARG A 10 13.99 15.12 -2.45
C ARG A 10 14.89 13.95 -2.06
N ASP A 11 15.54 14.01 -0.92
CA ASP A 11 16.39 12.92 -0.44
C ASP A 11 15.59 11.61 -0.32
N SER A 12 16.22 10.47 -0.60
CA SER A 12 15.66 9.18 -0.21
C SER A 12 15.61 9.08 1.32
N ALA A 13 14.71 8.26 1.86
CA ALA A 13 14.64 8.07 3.31
C ALA A 13 15.97 7.53 3.87
N ALA A 14 16.62 6.62 3.15
CA ALA A 14 17.94 6.11 3.53
C ALA A 14 19.02 7.20 3.51
N GLY A 15 19.00 8.07 2.50
CA GLY A 15 19.90 9.23 2.41
C GLY A 15 19.67 10.22 3.54
N LEU A 16 18.39 10.52 3.83
CA LEU A 16 17.99 11.39 4.92
C LEU A 16 18.42 10.81 6.28
N ALA A 17 18.15 9.52 6.54
CA ALA A 17 18.59 8.85 7.76
C ALA A 17 20.12 8.89 7.94
N ALA A 18 20.88 8.74 6.85
CA ALA A 18 22.34 8.83 6.90
C ALA A 18 22.83 10.25 7.24
N ARG A 19 22.20 11.30 6.71
CA ARG A 19 22.52 12.70 7.05
C ARG A 19 22.21 13.01 8.51
N LEU A 20 21.04 12.60 8.99
CA LEU A 20 20.62 12.75 10.38
C LEU A 20 21.56 12.02 11.35
N ALA A 21 21.95 10.78 11.03
CA ALA A 21 22.89 10.00 11.85
C ALA A 21 24.28 10.64 11.97
N ARG A 22 24.74 11.32 10.91
CA ARG A 22 26.02 12.09 10.92
C ARG A 22 25.89 13.51 11.49
N ARG A 23 24.65 13.93 11.80
CA ARG A 23 24.32 15.32 12.21
C ARG A 23 24.67 16.38 11.15
N ASP A 24 24.65 15.98 9.87
CA ASP A 24 24.73 16.89 8.71
C ASP A 24 23.39 17.64 8.50
N LEU A 25 22.34 17.20 9.17
CA LEU A 25 20.99 17.74 9.20
C LEU A 25 20.38 17.41 10.57
N SER A 26 19.63 18.32 11.17
CA SER A 26 18.84 18.03 12.36
C SER A 26 17.48 17.41 12.00
N ALA A 27 16.89 16.68 12.95
CA ALA A 27 15.53 16.14 12.80
C ALA A 27 14.51 17.27 12.62
N ARG A 28 14.72 18.40 13.30
CA ARG A 28 13.89 19.58 13.17
C ARG A 28 13.93 20.16 11.75
N GLU A 29 15.10 20.35 11.16
CA GLU A 29 15.25 20.83 9.77
C GLU A 29 14.60 19.86 8.78
N ALA A 30 14.75 18.54 8.99
CA ALA A 30 14.09 17.53 8.15
C ALA A 30 12.57 17.63 8.22
N VAL A 31 11.99 17.76 9.41
CA VAL A 31 10.54 17.90 9.62
C VAL A 31 10.04 19.21 9.02
N GLU A 32 10.72 20.33 9.27
CA GLU A 32 10.35 21.65 8.74
C GLU A 32 10.31 21.64 7.20
N ALA A 33 11.33 21.08 6.54
CA ALA A 33 11.36 20.97 5.08
C ALA A 33 10.16 20.16 4.50
N HIS A 34 9.75 19.10 5.18
CA HIS A 34 8.59 18.31 4.74
C HIS A 34 7.26 18.99 5.07
N LEU A 35 7.15 19.71 6.19
CA LEU A 35 5.96 20.52 6.52
C LEU A 35 5.79 21.68 5.52
N GLU A 36 6.87 22.36 5.13
CA GLU A 36 6.85 23.34 4.06
C GLU A 36 6.38 22.75 2.74
N ARG A 37 6.89 21.56 2.38
CA ARG A 37 6.46 20.83 1.18
C ARG A 37 4.98 20.42 1.24
N ILE A 38 4.48 20.00 2.40
CA ILE A 38 3.05 19.74 2.63
C ILE A 38 2.25 21.03 2.39
N ALA A 39 2.63 22.13 3.00
CA ALA A 39 1.91 23.41 2.85
C ALA A 39 1.83 23.87 1.39
N GLU A 40 2.86 23.60 0.59
CA GLU A 40 2.90 23.91 -0.85
C GLU A 40 2.00 22.99 -1.69
N ALA A 41 2.07 21.67 -1.48
CA ALA A 41 1.46 20.68 -2.37
C ALA A 41 0.04 20.26 -1.95
N GLU A 42 -0.26 20.24 -0.65
CA GLU A 42 -1.50 19.72 -0.08
C GLU A 42 -2.78 20.40 -0.60
N PRO A 43 -2.83 21.74 -0.80
CA PRO A 43 -4.05 22.38 -1.32
C PRO A 43 -4.50 21.85 -2.69
N ALA A 44 -3.57 21.34 -3.50
CA ALA A 44 -3.88 20.77 -4.79
C ALA A 44 -4.13 19.25 -4.73
N MET A 45 -3.52 18.54 -3.79
CA MET A 45 -3.45 17.08 -3.78
C MET A 45 -4.48 16.41 -2.87
N SER A 46 -4.86 17.01 -1.74
CA SER A 46 -5.70 16.41 -0.69
C SER A 46 -5.16 15.02 -0.24
N ALA A 47 -3.85 14.97 0.04
CA ALA A 47 -3.17 13.74 0.43
C ALA A 47 -3.24 13.50 1.95
N PHE A 48 -3.37 14.55 2.75
CA PHE A 48 -3.49 14.47 4.21
C PHE A 48 -4.91 14.81 4.68
N ILE A 49 -5.37 14.14 5.72
CA ILE A 49 -6.60 14.47 6.45
C ILE A 49 -6.28 15.17 7.78
N THR A 50 -5.06 14.97 8.27
CA THR A 50 -4.53 15.63 9.46
C THR A 50 -3.03 15.82 9.31
N VAL A 51 -2.54 17.06 9.39
CA VAL A 51 -1.11 17.37 9.49
C VAL A 51 -0.77 17.54 10.97
N ALA A 52 0.26 16.84 11.46
CA ALA A 52 0.61 16.77 12.87
C ALA A 52 1.85 17.64 13.19
N ALA A 53 1.85 18.90 12.74
CA ALA A 53 3.03 19.77 12.76
C ALA A 53 3.61 19.95 14.18
N GLU A 54 2.79 20.28 15.18
CA GLU A 54 3.26 20.55 16.55
C GLU A 54 3.88 19.30 17.18
N THR A 55 3.21 18.15 17.08
CA THR A 55 3.73 16.88 17.64
C THR A 55 4.98 16.42 16.91
N ALA A 56 5.04 16.61 15.59
CA ALA A 56 6.21 16.26 14.78
C ALA A 56 7.44 17.11 15.16
N LEU A 57 7.28 18.43 15.30
CA LEU A 57 8.35 19.34 15.70
C LEU A 57 8.82 19.05 17.13
N ALA A 58 7.90 18.84 18.07
CA ALA A 58 8.27 18.49 19.45
C ALA A 58 9.04 17.17 19.52
N ARG A 59 8.64 16.17 18.69
CA ARG A 59 9.37 14.90 18.59
C ARG A 59 10.75 15.08 17.96
N ALA A 60 10.87 15.93 16.94
CA ALA A 60 12.14 16.26 16.31
C ALA A 60 13.13 16.90 17.31
N ASP A 61 12.68 17.89 18.09
CA ASP A 61 13.49 18.53 19.13
C ASP A 61 13.99 17.50 20.18
N ALA A 62 13.12 16.55 20.56
CA ALA A 62 13.50 15.49 21.49
C ALA A 62 14.56 14.53 20.91
N LEU A 63 14.48 14.23 19.60
CA LEU A 63 15.46 13.40 18.91
C LEU A 63 16.79 14.15 18.70
N ASP A 64 16.76 15.43 18.37
CA ASP A 64 17.97 16.26 18.23
C ASP A 64 18.74 16.40 19.55
N ALA A 65 18.02 16.41 20.68
CA ALA A 65 18.62 16.40 22.02
C ALA A 65 19.22 15.04 22.43
N ALA A 66 18.91 13.95 21.71
CA ALA A 66 19.46 12.64 22.02
C ALA A 66 20.97 12.56 21.73
N SER A 67 21.71 11.90 22.60
CA SER A 67 23.18 11.77 22.46
C SER A 67 23.58 10.87 21.26
N HIS A 68 22.72 9.93 20.90
CA HIS A 68 22.93 8.96 19.81
C HIS A 68 21.65 8.74 19.02
N PRO A 69 21.73 8.31 17.73
CA PRO A 69 20.56 7.88 16.99
C PRO A 69 19.76 6.82 17.75
N VAL A 70 18.43 7.00 17.83
CA VAL A 70 17.52 6.10 18.55
C VAL A 70 17.32 4.79 17.77
N GLY A 71 17.37 4.87 16.43
CA GLY A 71 17.20 3.70 15.56
C GLY A 71 17.37 4.08 14.09
N PRO A 72 17.06 3.15 13.18
CA PRO A 72 17.32 3.31 11.74
C PRO A 72 16.48 4.41 11.07
N LEU A 73 15.39 4.86 11.70
CA LEU A 73 14.54 5.95 11.24
C LEU A 73 14.75 7.25 12.02
N HIS A 74 15.84 7.38 12.79
CA HIS A 74 16.06 8.54 13.64
C HIS A 74 15.88 9.87 12.89
N GLY A 75 14.84 10.63 13.27
CA GLY A 75 14.51 11.93 12.69
C GLY A 75 13.81 11.89 11.32
N VAL A 76 13.57 10.71 10.74
CA VAL A 76 12.94 10.58 9.41
C VAL A 76 11.43 10.79 9.52
N PRO A 77 10.83 11.75 8.75
CA PRO A 77 9.39 11.93 8.70
C PRO A 77 8.68 10.73 8.05
N VAL A 78 7.57 10.29 8.65
CA VAL A 78 6.74 9.18 8.14
C VAL A 78 5.27 9.60 8.12
N ALA A 79 4.61 9.46 6.98
CA ALA A 79 3.17 9.64 6.87
C ALA A 79 2.45 8.33 7.24
N VAL A 80 1.36 8.42 8.00
CA VAL A 80 0.59 7.25 8.46
C VAL A 80 -0.83 7.30 7.92
N LYS A 81 -1.29 6.20 7.33
CA LYS A 81 -2.67 6.11 6.82
C LYS A 81 -3.69 6.33 7.93
N ASP A 82 -4.75 7.07 7.62
CA ASP A 82 -5.79 7.44 8.59
C ASP A 82 -6.73 6.29 9.01
N LEU A 83 -6.37 5.05 8.72
CA LEU A 83 -7.00 3.83 9.26
C LEU A 83 -6.25 3.24 10.46
N THR A 84 -5.11 3.79 10.84
CA THR A 84 -4.19 3.21 11.82
C THR A 84 -4.05 4.14 13.00
N ASP A 85 -4.37 3.64 14.18
CA ASP A 85 -4.38 4.43 15.41
C ASP A 85 -3.02 5.03 15.72
N THR A 86 -3.01 6.33 15.98
CA THR A 86 -1.82 7.10 16.35
C THR A 86 -2.14 7.92 17.60
N ALA A 87 -1.53 7.58 18.70
CA ALA A 87 -1.81 8.23 19.99
C ALA A 87 -1.62 9.74 19.91
N GLY A 88 -2.60 10.50 20.39
CA GLY A 88 -2.56 11.95 20.41
C GLY A 88 -2.73 12.65 19.06
N ILE A 89 -2.86 11.91 17.96
CA ILE A 89 -3.09 12.47 16.61
C ILE A 89 -4.48 12.04 16.11
N ARG A 90 -5.29 13.02 15.71
CA ARG A 90 -6.62 12.80 15.16
C ARG A 90 -6.58 11.72 14.08
N THR A 91 -7.41 10.67 14.24
CA THR A 91 -7.51 9.50 13.35
C THR A 91 -8.98 9.24 13.06
N THR A 92 -9.43 9.53 11.85
CA THR A 92 -10.86 9.57 11.51
C THR A 92 -11.38 8.31 10.82
N TYR A 93 -10.51 7.39 10.41
CA TYR A 93 -10.83 6.25 9.55
C TYR A 93 -11.53 6.65 8.24
N GLY A 94 -11.35 7.91 7.79
CA GLY A 94 -12.06 8.49 6.65
C GLY A 94 -13.56 8.67 6.87
N SER A 95 -14.05 8.54 8.09
CA SER A 95 -15.48 8.55 8.43
C SER A 95 -15.89 9.77 9.25
N ALA A 96 -16.99 10.39 8.85
CA ALA A 96 -17.60 11.47 9.62
C ALA A 96 -18.10 11.02 11.03
N LEU A 97 -18.19 9.72 11.29
CA LEU A 97 -18.49 9.20 12.62
C LEU A 97 -17.37 9.46 13.62
N TYR A 98 -16.14 9.53 13.13
CA TYR A 98 -14.91 9.65 13.91
C TYR A 98 -14.17 10.97 13.60
N ALA A 99 -14.89 12.00 13.14
CA ALA A 99 -14.30 13.27 12.71
C ALA A 99 -13.35 13.90 13.74
N ASP A 100 -13.64 13.75 15.03
CA ASP A 100 -12.86 14.34 16.13
C ASP A 100 -12.18 13.27 17.01
N HIS A 101 -12.12 12.01 16.53
CA HIS A 101 -11.52 10.93 17.30
C HIS A 101 -10.02 11.05 17.40
N VAL A 102 -9.49 10.95 18.62
CA VAL A 102 -8.06 10.93 18.91
C VAL A 102 -7.75 9.65 19.71
N PRO A 103 -7.02 8.69 19.14
CA PRO A 103 -6.63 7.48 19.85
C PRO A 103 -5.76 7.75 21.07
N ALA A 104 -5.93 6.96 22.14
CA ALA A 104 -5.11 7.03 23.33
C ALA A 104 -3.83 6.18 23.24
N VAL A 105 -3.80 5.20 22.33
CA VAL A 105 -2.68 4.28 22.14
C VAL A 105 -2.34 4.14 20.68
N ASN A 106 -1.05 3.89 20.40
CA ASN A 106 -0.59 3.58 19.05
C ASN A 106 -0.97 2.17 18.63
N ASP A 107 -1.30 2.02 17.34
CA ASP A 107 -1.15 0.73 16.68
C ASP A 107 0.31 0.26 16.74
N ILE A 108 0.56 -1.05 16.77
CA ILE A 108 1.91 -1.60 16.90
C ILE A 108 2.84 -1.16 15.76
N ALA A 109 2.33 -0.99 14.54
CA ALA A 109 3.14 -0.50 13.41
C ALA A 109 3.63 0.91 13.68
N VAL A 110 2.78 1.79 14.21
CA VAL A 110 3.14 3.17 14.59
C VAL A 110 4.11 3.18 15.76
N ALA A 111 3.83 2.39 16.81
CA ALA A 111 4.72 2.29 17.97
C ALA A 111 6.14 1.86 17.57
N ARG A 112 6.27 0.94 16.62
CA ARG A 112 7.56 0.49 16.10
C ARG A 112 8.25 1.54 15.21
N ILE A 113 7.51 2.29 14.40
CA ILE A 113 8.06 3.44 13.65
C ILE A 113 8.67 4.45 14.63
N GLU A 114 7.94 4.82 15.68
CA GLU A 114 8.44 5.77 16.70
C GLU A 114 9.60 5.20 17.51
N ALA A 115 9.57 3.92 17.86
CA ALA A 115 10.68 3.25 18.54
C ALA A 115 11.94 3.18 17.68
N ALA A 116 11.80 3.07 16.35
CA ALA A 116 12.91 3.17 15.40
C ALA A 116 13.42 4.61 15.19
N GLY A 117 12.82 5.62 15.85
CA GLY A 117 13.16 7.03 15.75
C GLY A 117 12.45 7.79 14.63
N GLY A 118 11.46 7.18 13.98
CA GLY A 118 10.62 7.85 12.98
C GLY A 118 9.70 8.91 13.61
N ILE A 119 9.36 9.92 12.84
CA ILE A 119 8.49 11.02 13.26
C ILE A 119 7.21 10.99 12.44
N VAL A 120 6.06 10.77 13.11
CA VAL A 120 4.77 10.83 12.42
C VAL A 120 4.44 12.27 12.06
N ILE A 121 4.43 12.59 10.76
CA ILE A 121 4.19 13.96 10.26
C ILE A 121 2.71 14.25 9.98
N GLY A 122 1.87 13.23 9.92
CA GLY A 122 0.43 13.36 9.72
C GLY A 122 -0.27 12.08 9.31
N LYS A 123 -1.60 12.20 9.13
CA LYS A 123 -2.50 11.13 8.73
C LYS A 123 -2.93 11.32 7.28
N THR A 124 -2.66 10.33 6.44
CA THR A 124 -2.95 10.42 5.01
C THR A 124 -4.38 9.99 4.69
N ASN A 125 -4.95 10.64 3.68
CA ASN A 125 -6.31 10.43 3.23
C ASN A 125 -6.58 8.98 2.78
N THR A 126 -7.83 8.55 2.97
CA THR A 126 -8.33 7.19 2.66
C THR A 126 -9.84 7.24 2.46
N PRO A 127 -10.45 6.39 1.64
CA PRO A 127 -11.92 6.25 1.64
C PRO A 127 -12.41 5.75 3.01
N GLU A 128 -13.68 5.98 3.31
CA GLU A 128 -14.29 5.60 4.59
C GLU A 128 -14.05 4.12 4.91
N PHE A 129 -13.41 3.85 6.06
CA PHE A 129 -12.95 2.52 6.50
C PHE A 129 -12.09 1.76 5.47
N GLY A 130 -11.51 2.45 4.50
CA GLY A 130 -10.72 1.84 3.43
C GLY A 130 -11.55 1.14 2.35
N PHE A 131 -12.85 1.37 2.28
CA PHE A 131 -13.74 0.75 1.29
C PHE A 131 -13.89 1.61 0.04
N GLY A 132 -13.04 1.37 -0.95
CA GLY A 132 -13.02 2.05 -2.23
C GLY A 132 -11.64 2.00 -2.86
N ALA A 133 -11.58 2.08 -4.18
CA ALA A 133 -10.35 2.23 -4.93
C ALA A 133 -10.15 3.66 -5.45
N VAL A 134 -11.17 4.52 -5.31
CA VAL A 134 -11.04 5.97 -5.37
C VAL A 134 -10.81 6.49 -3.95
N CYS A 135 -9.69 7.19 -3.72
CA CYS A 135 -9.34 7.71 -2.41
C CYS A 135 -10.08 9.01 -2.12
N GLN A 136 -11.30 8.89 -1.61
CA GLN A 136 -12.16 10.03 -1.24
C GLN A 136 -13.02 9.73 -0.02
N ASN A 137 -13.36 10.76 0.73
CA ASN A 137 -14.32 10.70 1.85
C ASN A 137 -15.01 12.06 2.05
N ARG A 138 -15.95 12.09 3.01
CA ARG A 138 -16.73 13.30 3.31
C ARG A 138 -15.99 14.36 4.12
N LEU A 139 -14.78 14.06 4.62
CA LEU A 139 -13.98 14.97 5.47
C LEU A 139 -12.95 15.76 4.67
N ALA A 140 -12.30 15.12 3.67
CA ALA A 140 -11.18 15.70 2.94
C ALA A 140 -11.38 15.70 1.40
N GLY A 141 -12.47 15.10 0.89
CA GLY A 141 -12.69 14.98 -0.54
C GLY A 141 -11.73 13.99 -1.23
N PRO A 142 -11.59 14.06 -2.58
CA PRO A 142 -10.76 13.13 -3.34
C PRO A 142 -9.29 13.52 -3.32
N THR A 143 -8.43 12.52 -3.08
CA THR A 143 -6.99 12.65 -3.32
C THR A 143 -6.71 12.53 -4.81
N ARG A 144 -6.01 13.50 -5.37
CA ARG A 144 -5.76 13.64 -6.81
C ARG A 144 -4.47 12.94 -7.21
N ASN A 145 -4.43 12.47 -8.46
CA ASN A 145 -3.23 11.88 -9.03
C ASN A 145 -2.16 12.96 -9.30
N PRO A 146 -0.93 12.80 -8.81
CA PRO A 146 0.09 13.84 -8.96
C PRO A 146 0.62 14.03 -10.39
N PHE A 147 0.31 13.11 -11.31
CA PHE A 147 0.69 13.19 -12.72
C PHE A 147 -0.42 13.76 -13.60
N ASP A 148 -1.68 13.66 -13.15
CA ASP A 148 -2.85 14.19 -13.85
C ASP A 148 -3.99 14.38 -12.83
N MET A 149 -4.21 15.60 -12.37
CA MET A 149 -5.10 15.90 -11.23
C MET A 149 -6.58 15.51 -11.41
N PRO A 150 -7.19 15.49 -12.59
CA PRO A 150 -8.50 14.91 -12.80
C PRO A 150 -8.63 13.42 -12.49
N LEU A 151 -7.51 12.68 -12.45
CA LEU A 151 -7.50 11.23 -12.24
C LEU A 151 -7.36 10.86 -10.75
N PRO A 152 -7.78 9.63 -10.35
CA PRO A 152 -7.62 9.16 -8.98
C PRO A 152 -6.18 8.76 -8.68
N SER A 153 -5.80 8.92 -7.42
CA SER A 153 -4.55 8.40 -6.86
C SER A 153 -4.56 6.87 -6.67
N GLY A 154 -5.69 6.22 -6.95
CA GLY A 154 -5.93 4.86 -6.49
C GLY A 154 -6.24 4.80 -5.00
N GLY A 155 -6.72 3.65 -4.52
CA GLY A 155 -7.11 3.47 -3.13
C GLY A 155 -6.89 2.04 -2.61
N SER A 156 -7.00 1.95 -1.33
CA SER A 156 -7.42 2.93 -0.33
C SER A 156 -6.27 3.74 0.32
N SER A 157 -4.98 3.47 0.05
CA SER A 157 -3.83 4.26 0.56
C SER A 157 -3.39 5.34 -0.43
N GLY A 158 -4.35 6.02 -1.09
CA GLY A 158 -4.06 7.03 -2.12
C GLY A 158 -3.32 8.23 -1.57
N GLY A 159 -3.74 8.74 -0.40
CA GLY A 159 -3.05 9.84 0.26
C GLY A 159 -1.59 9.52 0.59
N ALA A 160 -1.31 8.29 1.04
CA ALA A 160 0.05 7.82 1.32
C ALA A 160 0.92 7.78 0.06
N ALA A 161 0.38 7.26 -1.06
CA ALA A 161 1.10 7.21 -2.32
C ALA A 161 1.40 8.62 -2.88
N VAL A 162 0.44 9.54 -2.79
CA VAL A 162 0.62 10.93 -3.23
C VAL A 162 1.62 11.67 -2.35
N ALA A 163 1.56 11.49 -1.03
CA ALA A 163 2.52 12.12 -0.11
C ALA A 163 3.96 11.73 -0.46
N VAL A 164 4.20 10.46 -0.77
CA VAL A 164 5.52 9.96 -1.19
C VAL A 164 5.90 10.47 -2.59
N ALA A 165 4.98 10.37 -3.56
CA ALA A 165 5.24 10.75 -4.95
C ALA A 165 5.58 12.24 -5.12
N THR A 166 5.05 13.10 -4.26
CA THR A 166 5.24 14.55 -4.32
C THR A 166 6.28 15.07 -3.34
N GLY A 167 6.91 14.20 -2.54
CA GLY A 167 7.94 14.57 -1.56
C GLY A 167 7.38 15.17 -0.27
N MET A 168 6.07 15.12 -0.03
CA MET A 168 5.49 15.54 1.25
C MET A 168 5.94 14.63 2.42
N ALA A 169 6.29 13.39 2.13
CA ALA A 169 6.97 12.50 3.08
C ALA A 169 7.91 11.55 2.31
N PRO A 170 9.07 11.17 2.87
CA PRO A 170 9.96 10.20 2.23
C PRO A 170 9.42 8.77 2.34
N LEU A 171 8.67 8.47 3.40
CA LEU A 171 8.09 7.18 3.73
C LEU A 171 6.61 7.31 4.09
N ALA A 172 5.82 6.32 3.72
CA ALA A 172 4.44 6.24 4.18
C ALA A 172 4.04 4.82 4.58
N HIS A 173 3.32 4.71 5.70
CA HIS A 173 2.61 3.53 6.11
C HIS A 173 1.24 3.47 5.41
N GLY A 174 0.86 2.29 4.94
CA GLY A 174 -0.47 1.99 4.38
C GLY A 174 -1.03 0.66 4.88
N THR A 175 -2.21 0.29 4.39
CA THR A 175 -2.81 -1.02 4.64
C THR A 175 -3.30 -1.63 3.33
N ASP A 176 -3.30 -2.95 3.21
CA ASP A 176 -3.71 -3.66 2.00
C ASP A 176 -4.62 -4.85 2.31
N PHE A 177 -5.88 -4.78 1.86
CA PHE A 177 -6.87 -5.85 1.95
C PHE A 177 -7.26 -6.42 0.57
N GLY A 178 -7.00 -5.70 -0.52
CA GLY A 178 -7.36 -6.10 -1.87
C GLY A 178 -6.56 -5.37 -2.94
N GLY A 179 -5.39 -4.82 -2.57
CA GLY A 179 -4.55 -4.02 -3.45
C GLY A 179 -4.28 -2.61 -2.94
N SER A 180 -4.66 -2.31 -1.68
CA SER A 180 -4.74 -0.93 -1.19
C SER A 180 -3.40 -0.23 -0.92
N VAL A 181 -2.23 -0.87 -1.06
CA VAL A 181 -0.94 -0.20 -1.25
C VAL A 181 -0.46 -0.35 -2.69
N ARG A 182 -0.82 -1.43 -3.37
CA ARG A 182 -0.37 -1.81 -4.71
C ARG A 182 -0.97 -0.94 -5.81
N VAL A 183 -2.29 -0.77 -5.79
CA VAL A 183 -3.02 0.08 -6.76
C VAL A 183 -2.58 1.54 -6.65
N PRO A 184 -2.55 2.18 -5.45
CA PRO A 184 -2.04 3.53 -5.32
C PRO A 184 -0.57 3.67 -5.74
N ALA A 185 0.29 2.71 -5.43
CA ALA A 185 1.68 2.72 -5.87
C ALA A 185 1.79 2.73 -7.39
N SER A 186 0.97 1.90 -8.08
CA SER A 186 0.89 1.87 -9.55
C SER A 186 0.45 3.21 -10.14
N PHE A 187 -0.60 3.81 -9.58
CA PHE A 187 -1.20 5.03 -10.12
C PHE A 187 -0.36 6.29 -9.85
N CYS A 188 0.38 6.29 -8.73
CA CYS A 188 1.21 7.42 -8.31
C CYS A 188 2.70 7.22 -8.61
N GLY A 189 3.09 6.13 -9.27
CA GLY A 189 4.47 5.92 -9.71
C GLY A 189 5.48 5.78 -8.57
N VAL A 190 5.11 5.08 -7.48
CA VAL A 190 5.96 4.81 -6.33
C VAL A 190 6.11 3.31 -6.09
N ALA A 191 7.11 2.91 -5.30
CA ALA A 191 7.26 1.54 -4.86
C ALA A 191 6.38 1.25 -3.63
N SER A 192 5.93 0.00 -3.47
CA SER A 192 5.25 -0.44 -2.25
C SER A 192 5.54 -1.90 -1.94
N ILE A 193 5.47 -2.27 -0.67
CA ILE A 193 5.49 -3.67 -0.24
C ILE A 193 4.20 -3.99 0.53
N ARG A 194 3.46 -5.00 0.02
CA ARG A 194 2.50 -5.77 0.80
C ARG A 194 3.25 -6.99 1.35
N PRO A 195 3.59 -7.04 2.64
CA PRO A 195 4.36 -8.16 3.16
C PRO A 195 3.50 -9.42 3.35
N THR A 196 4.16 -10.52 3.62
CA THR A 196 3.51 -11.73 4.15
C THR A 196 2.65 -11.36 5.36
N PRO A 197 1.40 -11.85 5.48
CA PRO A 197 0.58 -11.65 6.67
C PRO A 197 1.34 -12.07 7.94
N GLY A 198 1.32 -11.21 8.97
CA GLY A 198 2.08 -11.41 10.21
C GLY A 198 3.54 -10.92 10.17
N ARG A 199 4.10 -10.58 9.03
CA ARG A 199 5.45 -9.96 8.95
C ARG A 199 5.51 -8.63 9.71
N ILE A 200 4.49 -7.81 9.56
CA ILE A 200 4.14 -6.70 10.45
C ILE A 200 2.94 -7.19 11.25
N PRO A 201 3.07 -7.38 12.57
CA PRO A 201 1.99 -7.92 13.37
C PRO A 201 0.82 -6.94 13.50
N ALA A 202 -0.35 -7.48 13.82
CA ALA A 202 -1.56 -6.69 14.06
C ALA A 202 -2.37 -7.29 15.23
N PRO A 203 -1.85 -7.21 16.47
CA PRO A 203 -2.45 -7.84 17.65
C PRO A 203 -3.84 -7.28 17.99
N GLY A 204 -4.18 -6.07 17.52
CA GLY A 204 -5.49 -5.44 17.71
C GLY A 204 -6.61 -5.98 16.80
N ARG A 205 -6.34 -6.94 15.89
CA ARG A 205 -7.38 -7.51 15.02
C ARG A 205 -8.44 -8.28 15.82
N LYS A 206 -9.72 -8.03 15.52
CA LYS A 206 -10.83 -8.82 16.08
C LYS A 206 -10.77 -10.30 15.69
N LEU A 207 -10.29 -10.60 14.49
CA LEU A 207 -10.07 -11.94 13.97
C LEU A 207 -8.56 -12.15 13.78
N GLY A 208 -7.86 -12.56 14.86
CA GLY A 208 -6.41 -12.69 14.89
C GLY A 208 -5.85 -13.68 13.85
N TRP A 209 -6.63 -14.70 13.48
CA TRP A 209 -6.27 -15.67 12.43
C TRP A 209 -6.58 -15.19 11.00
N ASP A 210 -7.13 -13.98 10.83
CA ASP A 210 -7.37 -13.40 9.52
C ASP A 210 -6.06 -12.91 8.89
N THR A 211 -5.85 -13.30 7.64
CA THR A 211 -4.63 -13.00 6.88
C THR A 211 -4.90 -12.22 5.58
N LEU A 212 -6.15 -11.75 5.35
CA LEU A 212 -6.45 -10.99 4.15
C LEU A 212 -5.88 -9.56 4.21
N ALA A 213 -6.11 -8.85 5.32
CA ALA A 213 -5.58 -7.51 5.52
C ALA A 213 -4.16 -7.53 6.10
N THR A 214 -3.27 -6.65 5.63
CA THR A 214 -1.92 -6.44 6.17
C THR A 214 -1.60 -4.96 6.26
N HIS A 215 -0.71 -4.57 7.18
CA HIS A 215 0.04 -3.34 7.03
C HIS A 215 0.94 -3.43 5.80
N GLY A 216 1.27 -2.28 5.22
CA GLY A 216 2.18 -2.19 4.08
C GLY A 216 2.95 -0.89 4.08
N VAL A 217 3.90 -0.78 3.18
CA VAL A 217 4.80 0.36 3.06
C VAL A 217 4.76 0.95 1.66
N LEU A 218 4.94 2.27 1.57
CA LEU A 218 5.11 2.99 0.31
C LEU A 218 6.34 3.90 0.44
N ALA A 219 7.15 3.94 -0.62
CA ALA A 219 8.33 4.78 -0.72
C ALA A 219 8.65 5.06 -2.19
N ARG A 220 9.65 5.90 -2.48
CA ARG A 220 10.02 6.18 -3.87
C ARG A 220 10.82 5.06 -4.51
N ASP A 221 11.50 4.25 -3.70
CA ASP A 221 12.31 3.14 -4.16
C ASP A 221 12.24 1.92 -3.21
N THR A 222 12.79 0.82 -3.66
CA THR A 222 12.83 -0.46 -2.95
C THR A 222 13.67 -0.41 -1.67
N ALA A 223 14.73 0.40 -1.64
CA ALA A 223 15.60 0.52 -0.48
C ALA A 223 14.87 1.21 0.68
N ASP A 224 14.14 2.27 0.38
CA ASP A 224 13.32 3.00 1.33
C ASP A 224 12.12 2.16 1.81
N CYS A 225 11.50 1.38 0.92
CA CYS A 225 10.49 0.38 1.31
C CYS A 225 11.05 -0.64 2.31
N ALA A 226 12.27 -1.14 2.06
CA ALA A 226 12.93 -2.10 2.95
C ALA A 226 13.27 -1.49 4.31
N LEU A 227 13.66 -0.22 4.34
CA LEU A 227 13.96 0.51 5.58
C LEU A 227 12.72 0.61 6.47
N LEU A 228 11.57 1.05 5.93
CA LEU A 228 10.33 1.16 6.70
C LEU A 228 9.78 -0.21 7.09
N LEU A 229 9.81 -1.20 6.17
CA LEU A 229 9.41 -2.57 6.49
C LEU A 229 10.24 -3.13 7.63
N GLY A 230 11.56 -2.95 7.59
CA GLY A 230 12.47 -3.41 8.65
C GLY A 230 12.16 -2.80 10.01
N ALA A 231 11.76 -1.54 10.06
CA ALA A 231 11.37 -0.87 11.29
C ALA A 231 10.07 -1.43 11.90
N MET A 232 9.10 -1.83 11.08
CA MET A 232 7.79 -2.32 11.55
C MET A 232 7.74 -3.85 11.73
N ALA A 233 8.60 -4.62 11.04
CA ALA A 233 8.58 -6.07 11.04
C ALA A 233 9.03 -6.67 12.39
N GLY A 234 8.62 -7.92 12.61
CA GLY A 234 9.04 -8.73 13.75
C GLY A 234 7.86 -9.38 14.46
N ALA A 235 8.13 -10.44 15.22
CA ALA A 235 7.09 -11.18 15.93
C ALA A 235 6.45 -10.36 17.05
N ASP A 236 5.20 -10.68 17.34
CA ASP A 236 4.45 -10.22 18.50
C ASP A 236 3.52 -11.34 18.98
N LEU A 237 3.56 -11.68 20.27
CA LEU A 237 2.78 -12.80 20.81
C LEU A 237 1.26 -12.55 20.78
N GLY A 238 0.83 -11.30 20.63
CA GLY A 238 -0.59 -10.96 20.48
C GLY A 238 -1.13 -11.23 19.08
N ASP A 239 -0.27 -11.46 18.08
CA ASP A 239 -0.67 -11.84 16.72
C ASP A 239 -0.25 -13.29 16.41
N PRO A 240 -1.21 -14.24 16.33
CA PRO A 240 -0.90 -15.66 16.11
C PRO A 240 -0.27 -15.94 14.74
N THR A 241 -0.29 -14.97 13.81
CA THR A 241 0.28 -15.11 12.47
C THR A 241 1.70 -14.56 12.37
N SER A 242 2.24 -13.89 13.39
CA SER A 242 3.47 -13.11 13.35
C SER A 242 4.76 -13.92 13.58
N LEU A 243 4.72 -15.25 13.51
CA LEU A 243 5.85 -16.12 13.83
C LEU A 243 6.73 -16.52 12.63
N LEU A 244 6.56 -15.86 11.48
CA LEU A 244 7.27 -16.20 10.26
C LEU A 244 8.70 -15.63 10.23
N GLY A 245 9.68 -16.50 9.97
CA GLY A 245 11.06 -16.13 9.68
C GLY A 245 11.29 -15.73 8.22
N ASP A 246 12.49 -15.19 7.94
CA ASP A 246 12.98 -14.98 6.56
C ASP A 246 13.34 -16.30 5.90
N ARG A 247 13.09 -16.43 4.60
CA ARG A 247 13.33 -17.65 3.80
C ARG A 247 14.18 -17.41 2.56
N ASP A 248 14.74 -16.22 2.36
CA ASP A 248 15.58 -15.94 1.20
C ASP A 248 16.92 -16.66 1.30
N ASP A 249 17.23 -17.50 0.32
CA ASP A 249 18.46 -18.27 0.20
C ASP A 249 19.57 -17.56 -0.60
N GLY A 250 19.32 -16.36 -1.08
CA GLY A 250 20.26 -15.57 -1.87
C GLY A 250 20.39 -15.99 -3.33
N SER A 251 19.70 -17.03 -3.79
CA SER A 251 19.78 -17.50 -5.17
C SER A 251 19.18 -16.50 -6.17
N GLU A 252 19.58 -16.62 -7.44
CA GLU A 252 18.94 -15.93 -8.54
C GLU A 252 17.47 -16.34 -8.67
N SER A 253 16.64 -15.45 -9.20
CA SER A 253 15.20 -15.64 -9.28
C SER A 253 14.77 -16.03 -10.70
N ARG A 254 14.14 -17.18 -10.84
CA ARG A 254 13.43 -17.57 -12.08
C ARG A 254 12.09 -16.86 -12.10
N LEU A 255 11.83 -16.08 -13.17
CA LEU A 255 10.61 -15.30 -13.28
C LEU A 255 9.54 -16.02 -14.12
N GLY A 256 8.30 -15.93 -13.65
CA GLY A 256 7.10 -16.15 -14.44
C GLY A 256 6.32 -14.84 -14.60
N ALA A 257 5.40 -14.80 -15.57
CA ALA A 257 4.52 -13.67 -15.77
C ALA A 257 3.08 -14.12 -16.06
N THR A 258 2.11 -13.36 -15.55
CA THR A 258 0.70 -13.51 -15.88
C THR A 258 0.03 -12.15 -15.94
N VAL A 259 -0.78 -11.92 -16.96
CA VAL A 259 -1.50 -10.63 -17.07
C VAL A 259 -2.78 -10.61 -16.24
N ASP A 260 -3.43 -11.75 -16.03
CA ASP A 260 -4.78 -11.82 -15.45
C ASP A 260 -5.05 -13.09 -14.63
N PHE A 261 -4.03 -13.93 -14.38
CA PHE A 261 -4.18 -15.23 -13.70
C PHE A 261 -5.20 -16.18 -14.38
N GLY A 262 -5.55 -15.93 -15.63
CA GLY A 262 -6.61 -16.67 -16.34
C GLY A 262 -8.04 -16.46 -15.78
N ALA A 263 -8.25 -15.50 -14.85
CA ALA A 263 -9.51 -15.30 -14.14
C ALA A 263 -9.88 -13.84 -13.88
N ALA A 264 -8.91 -12.93 -13.77
CA ALA A 264 -9.16 -11.53 -13.49
C ALA A 264 -9.51 -10.74 -14.76
N ARG A 265 -10.40 -9.75 -14.61
CA ARG A 265 -10.70 -8.82 -15.70
C ARG A 265 -9.60 -7.77 -15.82
N VAL A 266 -9.03 -7.63 -17.00
CA VAL A 266 -7.92 -6.71 -17.29
C VAL A 266 -8.18 -6.03 -18.63
N SER A 267 -8.09 -4.70 -18.68
CA SER A 267 -8.31 -3.93 -19.90
C SER A 267 -7.19 -4.16 -20.95
N ASP A 268 -7.56 -3.99 -22.22
CA ASP A 268 -6.60 -4.08 -23.33
C ASP A 268 -5.41 -3.13 -23.17
N ALA A 269 -5.66 -1.93 -22.66
CA ALA A 269 -4.60 -0.95 -22.37
C ALA A 269 -3.61 -1.45 -21.31
N VAL A 270 -4.07 -2.13 -20.25
CA VAL A 270 -3.20 -2.76 -19.25
C VAL A 270 -2.46 -3.96 -19.85
N ARG A 271 -3.13 -4.80 -20.66
CA ARG A 271 -2.49 -5.91 -21.36
C ARG A 271 -1.33 -5.46 -22.24
N ALA A 272 -1.55 -4.42 -23.04
CA ALA A 272 -0.52 -3.85 -23.91
C ALA A 272 0.69 -3.33 -23.11
N ARG A 273 0.46 -2.53 -22.06
CA ARG A 273 1.53 -2.02 -21.21
C ARG A 273 2.29 -3.14 -20.49
N PHE A 274 1.58 -4.16 -20.01
CA PHE A 274 2.23 -5.28 -19.32
C PHE A 274 3.10 -6.11 -20.28
N ALA A 275 2.69 -6.30 -21.53
CA ALA A 275 3.52 -6.97 -22.54
C ALA A 275 4.85 -6.23 -22.77
N GLU A 276 4.84 -4.89 -22.86
CA GLU A 276 6.08 -4.08 -22.94
C GLU A 276 6.97 -4.29 -21.71
N VAL A 277 6.36 -4.38 -20.50
CA VAL A 277 7.09 -4.59 -19.26
C VAL A 277 7.74 -5.97 -19.22
N VAL A 278 7.04 -7.02 -19.67
CA VAL A 278 7.61 -8.39 -19.75
C VAL A 278 8.86 -8.37 -20.61
N GLY A 279 8.84 -7.71 -21.78
CA GLY A 279 10.03 -7.60 -22.62
C GLY A 279 11.22 -6.88 -21.94
N ARG A 280 10.94 -5.88 -21.06
CA ARG A 280 11.99 -5.22 -20.26
C ARG A 280 12.54 -6.14 -19.16
N LEU A 281 11.67 -6.92 -18.51
CA LEU A 281 12.06 -7.91 -17.51
C LEU A 281 12.94 -9.01 -18.15
N GLU A 282 12.59 -9.48 -19.35
CA GLU A 282 13.39 -10.47 -20.09
C GLU A 282 14.80 -9.96 -20.42
N GLY A 283 14.91 -8.66 -20.70
CA GLY A 283 16.21 -8.02 -20.96
C GLY A 283 17.16 -8.02 -19.76
N VAL A 284 16.63 -8.13 -18.53
CA VAL A 284 17.41 -8.10 -17.28
C VAL A 284 17.49 -9.48 -16.63
N CYS A 285 16.40 -10.24 -16.63
CA CYS A 285 16.27 -11.49 -15.88
C CYS A 285 16.35 -12.75 -16.75
N GLY A 286 16.49 -12.59 -18.07
CA GLY A 286 16.41 -13.72 -19.03
C GLY A 286 14.97 -14.15 -19.33
N PRO A 287 14.79 -15.30 -20.01
CA PRO A 287 13.47 -15.74 -20.47
C PRO A 287 12.44 -15.85 -19.34
N ILE A 288 11.21 -15.38 -19.61
CA ILE A 288 10.10 -15.39 -18.66
C ILE A 288 9.01 -16.34 -19.15
N ALA A 289 8.64 -17.30 -18.32
CA ALA A 289 7.55 -18.21 -18.61
C ALA A 289 6.18 -17.56 -18.38
N HIS A 290 5.25 -17.64 -19.34
CA HIS A 290 3.86 -17.32 -19.07
C HIS A 290 3.25 -18.44 -18.25
N ALA A 291 2.85 -18.15 -17.02
CA ALA A 291 2.39 -19.17 -16.09
C ALA A 291 1.41 -18.62 -15.06
N HIS A 292 0.35 -19.36 -14.81
CA HIS A 292 -0.56 -19.16 -13.67
C HIS A 292 -1.23 -20.49 -13.33
N PRO A 293 -1.60 -20.71 -12.06
CA PRO A 293 -2.43 -21.84 -11.70
C PRO A 293 -3.90 -21.58 -12.10
N ASP A 294 -4.74 -22.60 -12.02
CA ASP A 294 -6.19 -22.41 -12.13
C ASP A 294 -6.69 -21.49 -10.98
N CYS A 295 -7.26 -20.35 -11.35
CA CYS A 295 -7.81 -19.33 -10.45
C CYS A 295 -9.31 -19.08 -10.66
N GLY A 296 -10.03 -19.97 -11.35
CA GLY A 296 -11.43 -19.78 -11.74
C GLY A 296 -12.39 -19.53 -10.56
N ASP A 297 -12.11 -20.09 -9.38
CA ASP A 297 -12.89 -19.94 -8.16
C ASP A 297 -12.43 -18.76 -7.25
N ALA A 298 -11.33 -18.11 -7.58
CA ALA A 298 -10.66 -17.16 -6.70
C ALA A 298 -11.52 -15.94 -6.36
N MET A 299 -12.18 -15.33 -7.35
CA MET A 299 -12.98 -14.11 -7.10
C MET A 299 -14.23 -14.38 -6.28
N ALA A 300 -14.91 -15.51 -6.48
CA ALA A 300 -16.05 -15.93 -5.66
C ALA A 300 -15.58 -16.16 -4.20
N THR A 301 -14.48 -16.86 -4.02
CA THR A 301 -13.83 -17.09 -2.72
C THR A 301 -13.48 -15.78 -2.02
N PHE A 302 -12.84 -14.85 -2.74
CA PHE A 302 -12.47 -13.54 -2.18
C PHE A 302 -13.69 -12.74 -1.73
N ARG A 303 -14.73 -12.66 -2.57
CA ARG A 303 -15.97 -11.96 -2.25
C ARG A 303 -16.61 -12.51 -0.98
N THR A 304 -16.71 -13.84 -0.85
CA THR A 304 -17.32 -14.49 0.32
C THR A 304 -16.53 -14.22 1.59
N LEU A 305 -15.23 -14.50 1.60
CA LEU A 305 -14.40 -14.32 2.80
C LEU A 305 -14.33 -12.85 3.23
N ARG A 306 -14.12 -11.95 2.28
CA ARG A 306 -14.10 -10.51 2.53
C ARG A 306 -15.42 -10.01 3.10
N ALA A 307 -16.55 -10.38 2.50
CA ALA A 307 -17.87 -9.92 2.93
C ALA A 307 -18.23 -10.43 4.33
N ALA A 308 -17.90 -11.69 4.66
CA ALA A 308 -18.09 -12.24 6.00
C ALA A 308 -17.29 -11.45 7.06
N GLN A 309 -16.02 -11.15 6.79
CA GLN A 309 -15.18 -10.40 7.71
C GLN A 309 -15.66 -8.97 7.91
N ILE A 310 -16.02 -8.27 6.82
CA ILE A 310 -16.54 -6.90 6.88
C ILE A 310 -17.85 -6.88 7.67
N ARG A 311 -18.75 -7.83 7.41
CA ARG A 311 -20.02 -7.95 8.17
C ARG A 311 -19.79 -8.15 9.66
N HIS A 312 -18.85 -9.02 10.02
CA HIS A 312 -18.48 -9.24 11.42
C HIS A 312 -17.89 -7.99 12.07
N ALA A 313 -16.97 -7.33 11.40
CA ALA A 313 -16.25 -6.18 11.95
C ALA A 313 -17.13 -4.91 12.07
N TYR A 314 -17.95 -4.63 11.06
CA TYR A 314 -18.66 -3.36 10.89
C TYR A 314 -20.19 -3.47 10.98
N GLY A 315 -20.75 -4.67 11.11
CA GLY A 315 -22.19 -4.89 11.24
C GLY A 315 -22.84 -4.06 12.36
N PRO A 316 -22.24 -3.96 13.56
CA PRO A 316 -22.75 -3.09 14.63
C PRO A 316 -22.84 -1.62 14.25
N LEU A 317 -21.88 -1.08 13.45
CA LEU A 317 -21.94 0.31 12.98
C LEU A 317 -23.11 0.53 12.01
N LEU A 318 -23.40 -0.43 11.15
CA LEU A 318 -24.55 -0.36 10.25
C LEU A 318 -25.87 -0.28 11.04
N ALA A 319 -25.98 -1.09 12.09
CA ALA A 319 -27.18 -1.11 12.94
C ALA A 319 -27.39 0.20 13.73
N GLN A 320 -26.30 0.82 14.19
CA GLN A 320 -26.36 2.00 15.05
C GLN A 320 -26.33 3.32 14.27
N HIS A 321 -25.65 3.36 13.13
CA HIS A 321 -25.30 4.61 12.40
C HIS A 321 -25.46 4.49 10.89
N GLY A 322 -26.30 3.56 10.39
CA GLY A 322 -26.41 3.24 8.96
C GLY A 322 -26.63 4.45 8.05
N GLU A 323 -27.46 5.43 8.48
CA GLU A 323 -27.73 6.65 7.69
C GLU A 323 -26.51 7.59 7.57
N ARG A 324 -25.58 7.53 8.50
CA ARG A 324 -24.37 8.34 8.51
C ARG A 324 -23.22 7.74 7.69
N LEU A 325 -23.30 6.44 7.37
CA LEU A 325 -22.32 5.74 6.55
C LEU A 325 -22.52 6.07 5.06
N THR A 326 -21.45 6.01 4.27
CA THR A 326 -21.55 6.10 2.80
C THR A 326 -22.24 4.87 2.21
N ASP A 327 -22.78 4.99 1.01
CA ASP A 327 -23.43 3.88 0.29
C ASP A 327 -22.45 2.72 0.07
N THR A 328 -21.22 3.03 -0.26
CA THR A 328 -20.15 2.05 -0.43
C THR A 328 -19.92 1.24 0.85
N VAL A 329 -19.87 1.88 2.02
CA VAL A 329 -19.71 1.19 3.31
C VAL A 329 -20.92 0.32 3.61
N ARG A 330 -22.15 0.87 3.45
CA ARG A 330 -23.39 0.10 3.66
C ARG A 330 -23.44 -1.14 2.77
N TRP A 331 -23.18 -0.97 1.47
CA TRP A 331 -23.14 -2.09 0.52
C TRP A 331 -22.13 -3.17 0.95
N ASN A 332 -20.91 -2.80 1.30
CA ASN A 332 -19.86 -3.74 1.73
C ASN A 332 -20.28 -4.55 2.98
N ILE A 333 -20.95 -3.90 3.95
CA ILE A 333 -21.42 -4.58 5.17
C ILE A 333 -22.60 -5.50 4.84
N GLN A 334 -23.53 -5.05 3.99
CA GLN A 334 -24.71 -5.81 3.59
C GLN A 334 -24.37 -7.02 2.73
N ALA A 335 -23.33 -6.95 1.90
CA ALA A 335 -22.86 -8.07 1.08
C ALA A 335 -22.53 -9.33 1.90
N GLY A 336 -22.23 -9.20 3.20
CA GLY A 336 -22.01 -10.33 4.09
C GLY A 336 -23.29 -10.90 4.73
N ALA A 337 -24.47 -10.30 4.44
CA ALA A 337 -25.73 -10.82 4.97
C ALA A 337 -26.08 -12.15 4.27
N GLY A 338 -26.48 -13.14 5.06
CA GLY A 338 -26.86 -14.45 4.51
C GLY A 338 -25.70 -15.43 4.23
N ILE A 339 -24.44 -15.04 4.45
CA ILE A 339 -23.33 -15.99 4.40
C ILE A 339 -23.49 -16.96 5.59
N THR A 340 -23.67 -18.24 5.28
CA THR A 340 -23.78 -19.32 6.28
C THR A 340 -22.38 -19.80 6.70
N ALA A 341 -22.33 -20.58 7.80
CA ALA A 341 -21.09 -21.24 8.21
C ALA A 341 -20.55 -22.17 7.13
N ASP A 342 -21.43 -22.92 6.46
CA ASP A 342 -21.05 -23.85 5.37
C ASP A 342 -20.44 -23.05 4.19
N THR A 343 -21.11 -22.00 3.73
CA THR A 343 -20.59 -21.14 2.64
C THR A 343 -19.22 -20.54 3.00
N TYR A 344 -19.03 -20.11 4.26
CA TYR A 344 -17.75 -19.59 4.72
C TYR A 344 -16.65 -20.66 4.76
N LEU A 345 -16.96 -21.86 5.25
CA LEU A 345 -16.03 -22.98 5.33
C LEU A 345 -15.65 -23.51 3.94
N ASP A 346 -16.61 -23.60 3.01
CA ASP A 346 -16.35 -23.93 1.61
C ASP A 346 -15.39 -22.92 0.97
N ALA A 347 -15.58 -21.63 1.22
CA ALA A 347 -14.66 -20.59 0.73
C ALA A 347 -13.26 -20.70 1.37
N GLN A 348 -13.13 -21.10 2.65
CA GLN A 348 -11.83 -21.38 3.27
C GLN A 348 -11.16 -22.62 2.67
N ALA A 349 -11.93 -23.66 2.32
CA ALA A 349 -11.42 -24.85 1.63
C ALA A 349 -10.92 -24.49 0.22
N ALA A 350 -11.69 -23.71 -0.54
CA ALA A 350 -11.32 -23.21 -1.86
C ALA A 350 -10.05 -22.35 -1.81
N ARG A 351 -9.94 -21.43 -0.81
CA ARG A 351 -8.74 -20.64 -0.55
C ARG A 351 -7.52 -21.54 -0.31
N THR A 352 -7.67 -22.60 0.47
CA THR A 352 -6.60 -23.55 0.76
C THR A 352 -6.16 -24.29 -0.49
N ALA A 353 -7.11 -24.71 -1.34
CA ALA A 353 -6.83 -25.35 -2.61
C ALA A 353 -6.08 -24.40 -3.56
N LEU A 354 -6.51 -23.14 -3.66
CA LEU A 354 -5.83 -22.10 -4.44
C LEU A 354 -4.39 -21.89 -3.96
N TYR A 355 -4.17 -21.74 -2.66
CA TYR A 355 -2.84 -21.63 -2.07
C TYR A 355 -1.91 -22.78 -2.51
N ARG A 356 -2.41 -24.02 -2.45
CA ARG A 356 -1.62 -25.20 -2.86
C ARG A 356 -1.30 -25.19 -4.37
N ARG A 357 -2.22 -24.72 -5.23
CA ARG A 357 -1.96 -24.54 -6.67
C ARG A 357 -0.83 -23.53 -6.91
N PHE A 358 -0.79 -22.43 -6.15
CA PHE A 358 0.33 -21.47 -6.22
C PHE A 358 1.63 -22.08 -5.69
N VAL A 359 1.60 -22.81 -4.59
CA VAL A 359 2.81 -23.52 -4.08
C VAL A 359 3.36 -24.48 -5.13
N ALA A 360 2.52 -25.18 -5.89
CA ALA A 360 2.97 -26.03 -6.97
C ALA A 360 3.64 -25.22 -8.10
N LEU A 361 3.03 -24.11 -8.54
CA LEU A 361 3.64 -23.23 -9.55
C LEU A 361 5.02 -22.73 -9.11
N PHE A 362 5.17 -22.37 -7.85
CA PHE A 362 6.43 -21.85 -7.27
C PHE A 362 7.51 -22.93 -7.05
N GLN A 363 7.31 -24.17 -7.52
CA GLN A 363 8.42 -25.12 -7.70
C GLN A 363 9.24 -24.82 -8.98
N ASP A 364 8.59 -24.23 -9.98
CA ASP A 364 9.18 -23.94 -11.29
C ASP A 364 9.70 -22.50 -11.41
N ILE A 365 9.13 -21.57 -10.63
CA ILE A 365 9.49 -20.15 -10.60
C ILE A 365 9.72 -19.68 -9.15
N ASP A 366 10.41 -18.57 -9.00
CA ASP A 366 10.72 -17.97 -7.69
C ASP A 366 9.98 -16.62 -7.50
N VAL A 367 9.69 -15.92 -8.59
CA VAL A 367 8.92 -14.67 -8.61
C VAL A 367 7.92 -14.68 -9.76
N LEU A 368 6.68 -14.29 -9.48
CA LEU A 368 5.64 -14.13 -10.50
C LEU A 368 5.33 -12.65 -10.69
N ALA A 369 5.46 -12.15 -11.91
CA ALA A 369 5.12 -10.79 -12.29
C ALA A 369 3.66 -10.69 -12.78
N ALA A 370 2.94 -9.64 -12.36
CA ALA A 370 1.57 -9.35 -12.81
C ALA A 370 1.31 -7.83 -12.78
N PRO A 371 0.29 -7.30 -13.49
CA PRO A 371 -0.14 -5.92 -13.32
C PRO A 371 -0.60 -5.63 -11.88
N ALA A 372 -0.42 -4.40 -11.39
CA ALA A 372 -0.88 -4.01 -10.06
C ALA A 372 -2.35 -3.53 -10.01
N CYS A 373 -3.01 -3.40 -11.16
CA CYS A 373 -4.44 -3.13 -11.28
C CYS A 373 -4.94 -3.64 -12.64
N GLY A 374 -6.22 -4.01 -12.72
CA GLY A 374 -6.84 -4.45 -13.98
C GLY A 374 -7.18 -3.32 -14.95
N VAL A 375 -7.15 -2.07 -14.51
CA VAL A 375 -7.43 -0.86 -15.31
C VAL A 375 -6.35 0.19 -15.09
N LEU A 376 -6.25 1.16 -16.01
CA LEU A 376 -5.50 2.40 -15.83
C LEU A 376 -6.34 3.41 -15.04
N PRO A 377 -5.74 4.51 -14.50
CA PRO A 377 -6.49 5.60 -13.88
C PRO A 377 -7.55 6.17 -14.84
N TRP A 378 -8.72 6.50 -14.29
CA TRP A 378 -9.88 7.06 -14.97
C TRP A 378 -10.31 8.39 -14.29
N PRO A 379 -11.19 9.23 -14.87
CA PRO A 379 -11.58 10.49 -14.24
C PRO A 379 -12.24 10.31 -12.86
N ASN A 380 -11.81 11.10 -11.86
CA ASN A 380 -12.38 11.07 -10.49
C ASN A 380 -13.89 11.34 -10.46
N GLU A 381 -14.39 12.18 -11.39
CA GLU A 381 -15.80 12.54 -11.48
C GLU A 381 -16.70 11.35 -11.84
N ASP A 382 -16.15 10.31 -12.48
CA ASP A 382 -16.88 9.10 -12.83
C ASP A 382 -17.09 8.17 -11.62
N GLY A 383 -16.46 8.47 -10.47
CA GLY A 383 -16.51 7.60 -9.29
C GLY A 383 -15.76 6.28 -9.50
N GLU A 384 -16.39 5.15 -9.19
CA GLU A 384 -15.80 3.83 -9.41
C GLU A 384 -16.02 3.34 -10.84
N VAL A 385 -15.10 2.50 -11.36
CA VAL A 385 -15.20 1.91 -12.70
C VAL A 385 -16.49 1.07 -12.84
N THR A 386 -17.27 1.36 -13.85
CA THR A 386 -18.53 0.66 -14.16
C THR A 386 -18.43 -0.27 -15.37
N ALA A 387 -17.38 -0.13 -16.17
CA ALA A 387 -17.11 -0.99 -17.33
C ALA A 387 -15.61 -1.12 -17.61
N ILE A 388 -15.18 -2.25 -18.15
CA ILE A 388 -13.84 -2.51 -18.67
C ILE A 388 -13.98 -2.87 -20.15
N ASP A 389 -13.35 -2.09 -21.02
CA ASP A 389 -13.43 -2.24 -22.50
C ASP A 389 -14.89 -2.38 -22.99
N GLY A 390 -15.79 -1.52 -22.46
CA GLY A 390 -17.20 -1.52 -22.80
C GLY A 390 -18.03 -2.64 -22.17
N GLN A 391 -17.42 -3.56 -21.42
CA GLN A 391 -18.14 -4.63 -20.73
C GLN A 391 -18.44 -4.23 -19.28
N PRO A 392 -19.71 -4.24 -18.83
CA PRO A 392 -20.08 -3.86 -17.47
C PRO A 392 -19.32 -4.67 -16.42
N VAL A 393 -18.97 -4.04 -15.31
CA VAL A 393 -18.48 -4.70 -14.10
C VAL A 393 -19.59 -4.73 -13.06
N GLU A 394 -19.67 -5.81 -12.29
CA GLU A 394 -20.69 -5.93 -11.24
C GLU A 394 -20.34 -5.09 -10.01
N THR A 395 -19.06 -5.05 -9.68
CA THR A 395 -18.55 -4.38 -8.50
C THR A 395 -17.12 -3.88 -8.70
N ILE A 396 -16.65 -2.98 -7.83
CA ILE A 396 -15.25 -2.54 -7.78
C ILE A 396 -14.24 -3.70 -7.66
N LEU A 397 -14.67 -4.86 -7.17
CA LEU A 397 -13.80 -6.02 -7.01
C LEU A 397 -13.36 -6.61 -8.35
N ASP A 398 -14.10 -6.35 -9.43
CA ASP A 398 -13.80 -6.92 -10.74
C ASP A 398 -12.50 -6.38 -11.33
N TYR A 399 -12.24 -5.07 -11.20
CA TYR A 399 -10.96 -4.50 -11.67
C TYR A 399 -9.82 -4.63 -10.66
N LEU A 400 -10.12 -5.08 -9.42
CA LEU A 400 -9.13 -5.45 -8.41
C LEU A 400 -8.76 -6.94 -8.46
N GLY A 401 -9.27 -7.70 -9.42
CA GLY A 401 -9.09 -9.16 -9.50
C GLY A 401 -7.63 -9.59 -9.41
N VAL A 402 -6.73 -8.92 -10.14
CA VAL A 402 -5.30 -9.23 -10.15
C VAL A 402 -4.62 -9.05 -8.78
N THR A 403 -5.11 -8.14 -7.94
CA THR A 403 -4.60 -7.94 -6.57
C THR A 403 -5.34 -8.79 -5.55
N ALA A 404 -6.64 -9.03 -5.76
CA ALA A 404 -7.49 -9.83 -4.87
C ALA A 404 -7.05 -11.31 -4.84
N ILE A 405 -6.70 -11.89 -5.99
CA ILE A 405 -6.17 -13.26 -6.10
C ILE A 405 -4.90 -13.41 -5.25
N VAL A 406 -3.98 -12.47 -5.35
CA VAL A 406 -2.74 -12.48 -4.57
C VAL A 406 -3.01 -12.27 -3.07
N THR A 407 -4.00 -11.46 -2.73
CA THR A 407 -4.44 -11.28 -1.33
C THR A 407 -4.92 -12.60 -0.73
N LEU A 408 -5.71 -13.40 -1.48
CA LEU A 408 -6.22 -14.68 -1.00
C LEU A 408 -5.10 -15.64 -0.57
N ILE A 409 -4.05 -15.74 -1.34
CA ILE A 409 -2.95 -16.66 -1.05
C ILE A 409 -1.99 -16.12 0.01
N GLY A 410 -2.05 -14.81 0.33
CA GLY A 410 -1.21 -14.21 1.38
C GLY A 410 0.28 -14.13 1.03
N PHE A 411 0.64 -14.19 -0.25
CA PHE A 411 2.04 -14.06 -0.67
C PHE A 411 2.49 -12.60 -0.60
N PRO A 412 3.77 -12.33 -0.27
CA PRO A 412 4.33 -10.99 -0.27
C PRO A 412 4.45 -10.43 -1.68
N VAL A 413 4.30 -9.13 -1.80
CA VAL A 413 4.36 -8.41 -3.07
C VAL A 413 5.22 -7.17 -2.93
N LEU A 414 6.17 -7.00 -3.85
CA LEU A 414 6.78 -5.72 -4.16
C LEU A 414 6.08 -5.15 -5.40
N THR A 415 5.56 -3.93 -5.30
CA THR A 415 5.09 -3.19 -6.47
C THR A 415 6.16 -2.20 -6.89
N LEU A 416 6.50 -2.20 -8.18
CA LEU A 416 7.43 -1.25 -8.75
C LEU A 416 6.75 -0.39 -9.83
N PRO A 417 7.06 0.92 -9.88
CA PRO A 417 6.62 1.76 -10.96
C PRO A 417 7.43 1.49 -12.22
N VAL A 418 6.74 1.39 -13.34
CA VAL A 418 7.35 1.35 -14.66
C VAL A 418 7.09 2.68 -15.35
N SER A 419 8.08 3.53 -15.35
CA SER A 419 7.96 4.85 -15.97
C SER A 419 8.10 4.75 -17.48
N ASN A 420 7.12 5.29 -18.21
CA ASN A 420 7.29 5.64 -19.62
C ASN A 420 7.76 7.09 -19.72
N ALA A 421 8.56 7.41 -20.74
CA ALA A 421 9.07 8.76 -20.95
C ALA A 421 7.96 9.81 -21.08
N GLN A 422 6.77 9.41 -21.51
CA GLN A 422 5.59 10.24 -21.68
C GLN A 422 4.34 9.47 -21.19
N GLY A 423 3.65 9.96 -20.17
CA GLY A 423 2.37 9.43 -19.74
C GLY A 423 2.26 9.10 -18.25
N LEU A 424 1.13 8.51 -17.90
CA LEU A 424 0.81 8.08 -16.54
C LEU A 424 1.71 6.91 -16.11
N PRO A 425 2.11 6.84 -14.85
CA PRO A 425 2.79 5.68 -14.29
C PRO A 425 1.97 4.40 -14.48
N PHE A 426 2.69 3.28 -14.50
CA PHE A 426 2.12 1.94 -14.52
C PHE A 426 2.91 1.09 -13.52
N GLY A 427 2.22 0.33 -12.68
CA GLY A 427 2.88 -0.51 -11.68
C GLY A 427 2.71 -1.99 -11.98
N ILE A 428 3.73 -2.76 -11.64
CA ILE A 428 3.69 -4.22 -11.65
C ILE A 428 3.82 -4.77 -10.23
N GLN A 429 3.19 -5.92 -9.99
CA GLN A 429 3.37 -6.75 -8.82
C GLN A 429 4.47 -7.78 -9.09
N LEU A 430 5.46 -7.87 -8.21
CA LEU A 430 6.41 -8.97 -8.11
C LEU A 430 6.03 -9.77 -6.88
N ILE A 431 5.63 -11.02 -7.06
CA ILE A 431 5.04 -11.90 -6.04
C ILE A 431 6.04 -13.01 -5.75
N ALA A 432 6.33 -13.29 -4.47
CA ALA A 432 7.21 -14.37 -4.05
C ALA A 432 6.52 -15.26 -2.99
N ARG A 433 7.17 -16.33 -2.58
CA ARG A 433 6.68 -17.22 -1.51
C ARG A 433 6.64 -16.49 -0.16
N PRO A 434 5.75 -16.89 0.77
CA PRO A 434 5.71 -16.31 2.11
C PRO A 434 7.07 -16.34 2.81
N GLY A 435 7.47 -15.18 3.35
CA GLY A 435 8.77 -14.98 4.02
C GLY A 435 9.93 -14.61 3.08
N GLU A 436 9.68 -14.42 1.78
CA GLU A 436 10.72 -14.07 0.80
C GLU A 436 10.74 -12.56 0.45
N GLU A 437 10.37 -11.69 1.36
CA GLU A 437 10.45 -10.23 1.12
C GLU A 437 11.85 -9.78 0.74
N ARG A 438 12.90 -10.38 1.30
CA ARG A 438 14.30 -10.07 0.96
C ARG A 438 14.63 -10.40 -0.50
N ARG A 439 14.10 -11.50 -1.04
CA ARG A 439 14.23 -11.84 -2.46
C ARG A 439 13.61 -10.75 -3.34
N LEU A 440 12.39 -10.31 -3.00
CA LEU A 440 11.71 -9.21 -3.71
C LEU A 440 12.51 -7.91 -3.63
N ILE A 441 13.03 -7.55 -2.46
CA ILE A 441 13.86 -6.35 -2.26
C ILE A 441 15.14 -6.42 -3.10
N ARG A 442 15.82 -7.57 -3.12
CA ARG A 442 17.03 -7.77 -3.93
C ARG A 442 16.74 -7.63 -5.42
N LEU A 443 15.70 -8.32 -5.92
CA LEU A 443 15.26 -8.22 -7.32
C LEU A 443 14.82 -6.79 -7.66
N GLY A 444 14.06 -6.14 -6.79
CA GLY A 444 13.61 -4.76 -7.00
C GLY A 444 14.76 -3.79 -7.25
N ARG A 445 15.82 -3.86 -6.43
CA ARG A 445 17.02 -3.04 -6.62
C ARG A 445 17.74 -3.29 -7.96
N VAL A 446 17.74 -4.54 -8.42
CA VAL A 446 18.28 -4.88 -9.76
C VAL A 446 17.42 -4.24 -10.85
N LEU A 447 16.10 -4.37 -10.77
CA LEU A 447 15.19 -3.81 -11.77
C LEU A 447 15.18 -2.27 -11.79
N GLU A 448 15.31 -1.63 -10.63
CA GLU A 448 15.48 -0.17 -10.54
C GLU A 448 16.74 0.30 -11.27
N ARG A 449 17.85 -0.39 -11.04
CA ARG A 449 19.14 -0.03 -11.64
C ARG A 449 19.21 -0.36 -13.15
N ASP A 450 18.79 -1.56 -13.54
CA ASP A 450 19.10 -2.15 -14.85
C ASP A 450 17.92 -2.06 -15.83
N ALA A 451 16.65 -2.03 -15.32
CA ALA A 451 15.45 -1.86 -16.13
C ALA A 451 14.80 -0.46 -16.00
N GLY A 452 15.31 0.40 -15.11
CA GLY A 452 14.78 1.75 -14.90
C GLY A 452 13.35 1.76 -14.33
N PHE A 453 13.02 0.78 -13.44
CA PHE A 453 11.73 0.74 -12.76
C PHE A 453 11.75 1.66 -11.55
N THR A 454 11.87 2.95 -11.79
CA THR A 454 12.12 3.97 -10.77
C THR A 454 11.01 5.01 -10.71
N HIS A 455 10.86 5.61 -9.53
CA HIS A 455 10.03 6.79 -9.35
C HIS A 455 10.49 7.93 -10.28
N ARG A 456 9.52 8.65 -10.79
CA ARG A 456 9.73 9.91 -11.53
C ARG A 456 8.94 11.02 -10.83
N TRP A 457 9.59 12.14 -10.57
CA TRP A 457 8.91 13.30 -10.02
C TRP A 457 7.77 13.76 -10.93
N PRO A 458 6.57 14.01 -10.38
CA PRO A 458 5.50 14.63 -11.15
C PRO A 458 5.98 15.98 -11.70
N THR A 459 5.79 16.19 -12.99
CA THR A 459 5.96 17.54 -13.57
C THR A 459 4.62 18.27 -13.38
N ALA A 460 4.66 19.46 -12.78
CA ALA A 460 3.46 20.29 -12.65
C ALA A 460 2.86 20.51 -14.05
N ARG A 461 1.85 19.72 -14.39
CA ARG A 461 0.90 20.06 -15.45
C ARG A 461 -0.29 20.69 -14.72
N GLY A 462 -0.44 22.00 -14.93
CA GLY A 462 -1.51 22.80 -14.39
C GLY A 462 -2.88 22.35 -14.84
#